data_689272d9b4cc43548f033cfd394bb8db
#
_entry.id   689272d9b4cc43548f033cfd394bb8db
#
_cell.length_a   1.000
_cell.length_b   1.000
_cell.length_c   1.000
_cell.angle_alpha   90.00
_cell.angle_beta   90.00
_cell.angle_gamma   90.00
#
_symmetry.space_group_name_H-M   'P 1'
#
loop_
_entity.id
_entity.type
_entity.pdbx_description
1 polymer ?
#
loop_
_entity_poly.entity_id
_entity_poly.type
_entity_poly.pdbx_seq_one_letter_code
_entity_poly.pdbx_strand_id
1 'polypeptide(L)'
;MDALEITQKLISYPTITPKECGIFEYIKSLFPNFKTLECGENGVKNLFLYRIFNPPKEHTEEKHAKENIKPLHFCFAGHIDVVPPGNHWQSDPFKPIVKEGFLYGRGAQDMKGGVGAFLSASLNFNPKTPFMLSVLLTSDEEGPGIFGTRLMLEKLKDKDLLPHMAVVAEPTCEKVLGDSIKIGRRGSINGKLILKGTQGHAAYPQKCQNPIDALASVLPLISGVLLDDGDEYFDPSKLVITNLHAGLGANNVTPASVEIIFNMRHSLKTTKESLKEYLEKVLKNLPYTLELESSSSPFITASHSKLASVLKENILKTCHATPLLNTKGGTSDARFFSAHGIEVVEFGVINDRIHAIDERVSLKELELLEKVFLGVLENLSEK
;
A
#
# COMPACT_ATOMS: atom_id res chain seq x y z
N MET A 1 -4.64 -25.51 -9.99
CA MET A 1 -5.40 -24.25 -10.29
C MET A 1 -4.38 -23.21 -10.68
N ASP A 2 -4.59 -22.53 -11.79
CA ASP A 2 -3.74 -21.44 -12.25
C ASP A 2 -4.18 -20.08 -11.69
N ALA A 3 -3.39 -19.03 -11.95
CA ALA A 3 -3.68 -17.68 -11.46
C ALA A 3 -5.03 -17.15 -11.96
N LEU A 4 -5.44 -17.48 -13.19
CA LEU A 4 -6.72 -17.05 -13.77
C LEU A 4 -7.92 -17.65 -13.01
N GLU A 5 -7.92 -18.96 -12.80
CA GLU A 5 -9.01 -19.67 -12.10
C GLU A 5 -9.17 -19.13 -10.67
N ILE A 6 -8.04 -18.93 -9.97
CA ILE A 6 -8.06 -18.40 -8.61
C ILE A 6 -8.58 -16.96 -8.62
N THR A 7 -8.06 -16.08 -9.51
CA THR A 7 -8.49 -14.68 -9.58
C THR A 7 -9.98 -14.54 -9.90
N GLN A 8 -10.50 -15.34 -10.85
CA GLN A 8 -11.95 -15.38 -11.14
C GLN A 8 -12.74 -15.70 -9.89
N LYS A 9 -12.33 -16.71 -9.14
CA LYS A 9 -13.01 -17.09 -7.90
C LYS A 9 -12.92 -15.99 -6.84
N LEU A 10 -11.75 -15.36 -6.66
CA LEU A 10 -11.59 -14.24 -5.71
C LEU A 10 -12.50 -13.05 -6.06
N ILE A 11 -12.60 -12.68 -7.34
CA ILE A 11 -13.48 -11.58 -7.80
C ILE A 11 -14.95 -11.88 -7.48
N SER A 12 -15.37 -13.16 -7.54
CA SER A 12 -16.77 -13.53 -7.28
C SER A 12 -17.24 -13.28 -5.83
N TYR A 13 -16.32 -12.94 -4.92
CA TYR A 13 -16.67 -12.51 -3.57
C TYR A 13 -16.76 -10.97 -3.52
N PRO A 14 -17.94 -10.39 -3.19
CA PRO A 14 -18.14 -8.93 -3.16
C PRO A 14 -17.57 -8.30 -1.88
N THR A 15 -16.26 -8.38 -1.72
CA THR A 15 -15.51 -7.98 -0.53
C THR A 15 -15.31 -6.48 -0.44
N ILE A 16 -16.41 -5.71 -0.55
CA ILE A 16 -16.35 -4.26 -0.35
C ILE A 16 -15.92 -3.99 1.10
N THR A 17 -14.85 -3.20 1.24
CA THR A 17 -14.23 -2.86 2.54
C THR A 17 -15.26 -2.55 3.63
N PRO A 18 -15.14 -3.12 4.83
CA PRO A 18 -14.13 -4.07 5.33
C PRO A 18 -14.58 -5.56 5.26
N LYS A 19 -15.52 -5.93 4.41
CA LYS A 19 -16.17 -7.25 4.40
C LYS A 19 -15.30 -8.29 3.69
N GLU A 20 -15.11 -9.46 4.28
CA GLU A 20 -14.39 -10.58 3.64
C GLU A 20 -15.31 -11.59 2.90
N CYS A 21 -16.61 -11.57 3.18
CA CYS A 21 -17.65 -12.31 2.45
C CYS A 21 -17.42 -13.83 2.28
N GLY A 22 -16.66 -14.48 3.15
CA GLY A 22 -16.33 -15.92 3.08
C GLY A 22 -15.15 -16.27 2.18
N ILE A 23 -14.44 -15.29 1.62
CA ILE A 23 -13.29 -15.52 0.75
C ILE A 23 -12.14 -16.25 1.46
N PHE A 24 -11.96 -16.03 2.78
CA PHE A 24 -10.90 -16.68 3.54
C PHE A 24 -11.13 -18.20 3.68
N GLU A 25 -12.37 -18.67 3.78
CA GLU A 25 -12.66 -20.11 3.79
C GLU A 25 -12.26 -20.76 2.46
N TYR A 26 -12.55 -20.10 1.33
CA TYR A 26 -12.08 -20.57 0.04
C TYR A 26 -10.56 -20.62 -0.02
N ILE A 27 -9.86 -19.56 0.40
CA ILE A 27 -8.39 -19.51 0.36
C ILE A 27 -7.80 -20.61 1.27
N LYS A 28 -8.31 -20.79 2.49
CA LYS A 28 -7.89 -21.87 3.39
C LYS A 28 -8.06 -23.26 2.75
N SER A 29 -9.14 -23.46 1.98
CA SER A 29 -9.39 -24.73 1.30
C SER A 29 -8.34 -25.08 0.23
N LEU A 30 -7.67 -24.08 -0.35
CA LEU A 30 -6.56 -24.28 -1.29
C LEU A 30 -5.28 -24.79 -0.58
N PHE A 31 -5.12 -24.50 0.72
CA PHE A 31 -3.91 -24.76 1.49
C PHE A 31 -4.13 -25.65 2.72
N PRO A 32 -4.64 -26.89 2.55
CA PRO A 32 -5.00 -27.77 3.67
C PRO A 32 -3.81 -28.14 4.57
N ASN A 33 -2.58 -28.04 4.07
CA ASN A 33 -1.34 -28.35 4.79
C ASN A 33 -0.66 -27.11 5.41
N PHE A 34 -1.26 -25.93 5.33
CA PHE A 34 -0.77 -24.73 5.97
C PHE A 34 -1.44 -24.54 7.33
N LYS A 35 -0.67 -24.06 8.30
CA LYS A 35 -1.21 -23.57 9.56
C LYS A 35 -1.85 -22.20 9.33
N THR A 36 -2.88 -21.88 10.10
CA THR A 36 -3.66 -20.63 9.97
C THR A 36 -3.65 -19.84 11.27
N LEU A 37 -3.58 -18.52 11.14
CA LEU A 37 -3.88 -17.57 12.19
C LEU A 37 -4.87 -16.54 11.62
N GLU A 38 -5.89 -16.24 12.39
CA GLU A 38 -6.87 -15.21 12.04
C GLU A 38 -6.95 -14.16 13.15
N CYS A 39 -7.17 -12.94 12.76
CA CYS A 39 -7.49 -11.85 13.69
C CYS A 39 -8.31 -10.79 12.98
N GLY A 40 -8.98 -9.96 13.76
CA GLY A 40 -9.75 -8.85 13.23
C GLY A 40 -10.44 -8.10 14.33
N GLU A 41 -10.88 -6.90 14.01
CA GLU A 41 -11.61 -6.01 14.88
C GLU A 41 -12.48 -5.07 14.04
N ASN A 42 -13.60 -4.59 14.57
CA ASN A 42 -14.51 -3.64 13.91
C ASN A 42 -14.98 -4.07 12.50
N GLY A 43 -15.19 -5.38 12.29
CA GLY A 43 -15.65 -5.93 11.01
C GLY A 43 -14.51 -6.26 10.02
N VAL A 44 -13.28 -5.82 10.30
CA VAL A 44 -12.08 -6.21 9.57
C VAL A 44 -11.67 -7.62 9.95
N LYS A 45 -11.20 -8.38 8.97
CA LYS A 45 -10.62 -9.70 9.18
C LYS A 45 -9.27 -9.80 8.47
N ASN A 46 -8.36 -10.55 9.08
CA ASN A 46 -7.05 -10.84 8.54
C ASN A 46 -6.79 -12.34 8.61
N LEU A 47 -6.14 -12.86 7.58
CA LEU A 47 -5.75 -14.25 7.46
C LEU A 47 -4.24 -14.35 7.26
N PHE A 48 -3.58 -15.16 8.08
CA PHE A 48 -2.19 -15.55 7.90
C PHE A 48 -2.11 -17.07 7.75
N LEU A 49 -1.58 -17.50 6.60
CA LEU A 49 -1.32 -18.90 6.27
C LEU A 49 0.19 -19.11 6.27
N TYR A 50 0.68 -20.23 6.83
CA TYR A 50 2.10 -20.53 6.77
C TYR A 50 2.41 -22.02 6.81
N ARG A 51 3.51 -22.39 6.15
CA ARG A 51 4.05 -23.75 6.14
C ARG A 51 5.57 -23.71 6.19
N ILE A 52 6.14 -24.61 7.00
CA ILE A 52 7.58 -24.88 7.00
C ILE A 52 7.78 -26.13 6.13
N PHE A 53 8.54 -25.96 5.05
CA PHE A 53 8.95 -27.04 4.16
C PHE A 53 10.28 -27.61 4.64
N ASN A 54 10.44 -28.94 4.57
CA ASN A 54 11.68 -29.64 4.89
C ASN A 54 12.33 -29.15 6.21
N PRO A 55 11.61 -29.16 7.35
CA PRO A 55 12.17 -28.64 8.59
C PRO A 55 13.47 -29.38 8.91
N PRO A 56 14.46 -28.69 9.50
CA PRO A 56 15.69 -29.35 9.97
C PRO A 56 15.31 -30.52 10.85
N LYS A 57 15.95 -31.69 10.64
CA LYS A 57 15.76 -32.86 11.51
C LYS A 57 16.21 -32.49 12.92
N GLU A 58 15.36 -32.67 13.93
CA GLU A 58 15.75 -32.61 15.32
C GLU A 58 16.76 -33.75 15.54
N HIS A 59 18.03 -33.41 15.73
CA HIS A 59 19.03 -34.35 16.12
C HIS A 59 18.79 -34.70 17.60
N THR A 60 18.25 -35.90 17.84
CA THR A 60 18.34 -36.59 19.14
C THR A 60 19.81 -36.73 19.51
N GLU A 61 20.16 -36.12 20.66
CA GLU A 61 21.36 -36.39 21.45
C GLU A 61 22.72 -36.11 20.76
N GLU A 62 23.16 -34.84 20.78
CA GLU A 62 24.53 -34.49 21.17
C GLU A 62 24.60 -32.99 21.52
N LYS A 63 25.03 -32.71 22.76
CA LYS A 63 25.23 -31.39 23.35
C LYS A 63 26.43 -30.68 22.71
N HIS A 64 26.25 -30.05 21.54
CA HIS A 64 27.03 -28.89 21.13
C HIS A 64 26.05 -27.89 20.50
N ALA A 65 26.00 -26.70 21.10
CA ALA A 65 25.18 -25.58 20.69
C ALA A 65 25.49 -25.18 19.22
N LYS A 66 24.86 -25.85 18.25
CA LYS A 66 24.66 -25.29 16.93
C LYS A 66 23.39 -24.47 17.03
N GLU A 67 23.53 -23.19 16.83
CA GLU A 67 22.41 -22.24 16.69
C GLU A 67 21.31 -22.90 15.85
N ASN A 68 20.09 -22.98 16.38
CA ASN A 68 18.90 -23.38 15.62
C ASN A 68 18.70 -22.35 14.52
N ILE A 69 19.34 -22.54 13.37
CA ILE A 69 19.17 -21.68 12.22
C ILE A 69 17.72 -21.84 11.76
N LYS A 70 16.89 -20.83 12.06
CA LYS A 70 15.51 -20.77 11.55
C LYS A 70 15.56 -20.73 10.01
N PRO A 71 14.67 -21.47 9.33
CA PRO A 71 14.59 -21.40 7.87
C PRO A 71 14.27 -19.97 7.41
N LEU A 72 14.71 -19.60 6.21
CA LEU A 72 14.32 -18.33 5.61
C LEU A 72 12.79 -18.27 5.57
N HIS A 73 12.21 -17.21 6.13
CA HIS A 73 10.78 -16.97 6.15
C HIS A 73 10.44 -15.87 5.14
N PHE A 74 9.73 -16.24 4.10
CA PHE A 74 9.24 -15.33 3.06
C PHE A 74 7.70 -15.25 3.11
N CYS A 75 7.17 -14.05 2.89
CA CYS A 75 5.75 -13.77 2.92
C CYS A 75 5.27 -13.14 1.60
N PHE A 76 4.21 -13.68 1.01
CA PHE A 76 3.38 -12.90 0.10
C PHE A 76 2.30 -12.17 0.90
N ALA A 77 2.09 -10.90 0.57
CA ALA A 77 1.09 -10.10 1.26
C ALA A 77 0.19 -9.35 0.26
N GLY A 78 -1.03 -9.07 0.71
CA GLY A 78 -1.99 -8.32 -0.08
C GLY A 78 -3.33 -8.15 0.63
N HIS A 79 -4.25 -7.49 -0.07
CA HIS A 79 -5.60 -7.32 0.42
C HIS A 79 -6.62 -8.04 -0.46
N ILE A 80 -7.75 -8.38 0.14
CA ILE A 80 -8.87 -9.02 -0.55
C ILE A 80 -10.07 -8.08 -0.66
N ASP A 81 -10.07 -7.00 0.11
CA ASP A 81 -11.09 -5.98 0.04
C ASP A 81 -10.92 -5.12 -1.23
N VAL A 82 -11.99 -4.44 -1.59
CA VAL A 82 -12.06 -3.60 -2.78
C VAL A 82 -12.90 -2.37 -2.51
N VAL A 83 -12.60 -1.27 -3.21
CA VAL A 83 -13.47 -0.09 -3.19
C VAL A 83 -14.86 -0.40 -3.78
N PRO A 84 -15.92 0.34 -3.41
CA PRO A 84 -17.22 0.22 -4.05
C PRO A 84 -17.11 0.31 -5.58
N PRO A 85 -17.81 -0.55 -6.35
CA PRO A 85 -17.68 -0.57 -7.81
C PRO A 85 -18.18 0.70 -8.51
N GLY A 86 -19.08 1.45 -7.88
CA GLY A 86 -19.77 2.56 -8.54
C GLY A 86 -20.83 2.10 -9.54
N ASN A 87 -21.30 3.03 -10.38
CA ASN A 87 -22.33 2.78 -11.39
C ASN A 87 -21.72 2.69 -12.80
N HIS A 88 -22.53 2.26 -13.78
CA HIS A 88 -22.21 2.26 -15.21
C HIS A 88 -21.20 1.19 -15.68
N TRP A 89 -21.04 0.09 -14.95
CA TRP A 89 -20.31 -1.07 -15.43
C TRP A 89 -21.05 -1.74 -16.61
N GLN A 90 -20.30 -2.24 -17.59
CA GLN A 90 -20.86 -3.00 -18.70
C GLN A 90 -21.27 -4.44 -18.31
N SER A 91 -20.72 -4.96 -17.21
CA SER A 91 -21.03 -6.25 -16.63
C SER A 91 -21.14 -6.15 -15.11
N ASP A 92 -21.67 -7.17 -14.44
CA ASP A 92 -21.68 -7.25 -12.98
C ASP A 92 -20.22 -7.28 -12.46
N PRO A 93 -19.79 -6.32 -11.63
CA PRO A 93 -18.41 -6.20 -11.17
C PRO A 93 -17.93 -7.41 -10.36
N PHE A 94 -18.85 -8.24 -9.82
CA PHE A 94 -18.54 -9.43 -9.04
C PHE A 94 -18.89 -10.75 -9.77
N LYS A 95 -19.22 -10.68 -11.06
CA LYS A 95 -19.31 -11.84 -11.96
C LYS A 95 -18.21 -11.72 -13.03
N PRO A 96 -17.01 -12.23 -12.74
CA PRO A 96 -15.86 -12.04 -13.60
C PRO A 96 -16.11 -12.62 -14.99
N ILE A 97 -15.81 -11.87 -16.02
CA ILE A 97 -15.92 -12.30 -17.42
C ILE A 97 -14.57 -12.17 -18.12
N VAL A 98 -14.26 -13.19 -18.93
CA VAL A 98 -13.11 -13.14 -19.84
C VAL A 98 -13.57 -12.64 -21.20
N LYS A 99 -12.98 -11.54 -21.67
CA LYS A 99 -13.28 -10.96 -22.96
C LYS A 99 -12.02 -10.30 -23.54
N GLU A 100 -11.74 -10.52 -24.81
CA GLU A 100 -10.65 -9.87 -25.57
C GLU A 100 -9.27 -9.96 -24.89
N GLY A 101 -8.96 -11.08 -24.24
CA GLY A 101 -7.69 -11.31 -23.57
C GLY A 101 -7.57 -10.68 -22.17
N PHE A 102 -8.67 -10.18 -21.62
CA PHE A 102 -8.75 -9.60 -20.27
C PHE A 102 -9.77 -10.29 -19.40
N LEU A 103 -9.52 -10.33 -18.11
CA LEU A 103 -10.46 -10.67 -17.06
C LEU A 103 -11.02 -9.39 -16.46
N TYR A 104 -12.33 -9.18 -16.58
CA TYR A 104 -13.05 -8.02 -16.05
C TYR A 104 -13.68 -8.33 -14.70
N GLY A 105 -13.59 -7.41 -13.76
CA GLY A 105 -14.24 -7.43 -12.46
C GLY A 105 -13.57 -6.51 -11.46
N ARG A 106 -14.30 -6.09 -10.43
CA ARG A 106 -13.76 -5.23 -9.37
C ARG A 106 -12.71 -5.99 -8.56
N GLY A 107 -11.52 -5.37 -8.38
CA GLY A 107 -10.36 -5.98 -7.76
C GLY A 107 -9.50 -6.80 -8.73
N ALA A 108 -9.83 -6.82 -10.04
CA ALA A 108 -9.01 -7.54 -11.01
C ALA A 108 -7.57 -7.04 -11.08
N GLN A 109 -7.36 -5.72 -10.96
CA GLN A 109 -6.03 -5.09 -10.84
C GLN A 109 -5.66 -4.89 -9.38
N ASP A 110 -6.56 -4.34 -8.57
CA ASP A 110 -6.30 -3.89 -7.20
C ASP A 110 -7.13 -4.70 -6.20
N MET A 111 -6.52 -5.77 -5.57
CA MET A 111 -5.29 -6.43 -6.03
C MET A 111 -5.50 -7.96 -6.14
N LYS A 112 -6.76 -8.42 -6.38
CA LYS A 112 -7.08 -9.87 -6.45
C LYS A 112 -6.35 -10.60 -7.57
N GLY A 113 -5.95 -9.89 -8.65
CA GLY A 113 -5.08 -10.45 -9.70
C GLY A 113 -3.70 -10.81 -9.17
N GLY A 114 -3.07 -9.89 -8.43
CA GLY A 114 -1.82 -10.14 -7.73
C GLY A 114 -1.93 -11.26 -6.70
N VAL A 115 -3.03 -11.25 -5.91
CA VAL A 115 -3.34 -12.31 -4.94
C VAL A 115 -3.50 -13.67 -5.63
N GLY A 116 -4.26 -13.75 -6.72
CA GLY A 116 -4.44 -14.98 -7.49
C GLY A 116 -3.12 -15.54 -8.02
N ALA A 117 -2.24 -14.67 -8.52
CA ALA A 117 -0.93 -15.06 -9.02
C ALA A 117 -0.02 -15.62 -7.92
N PHE A 118 0.08 -14.98 -6.76
CA PHE A 118 0.92 -15.51 -5.70
C PHE A 118 0.34 -16.73 -5.00
N LEU A 119 -0.98 -16.87 -4.92
CA LEU A 119 -1.61 -18.09 -4.39
C LEU A 119 -1.31 -19.27 -5.32
N SER A 120 -1.44 -19.10 -6.65
CA SER A 120 -1.06 -20.12 -7.61
C SER A 120 0.43 -20.49 -7.53
N ALA A 121 1.31 -19.52 -7.49
CA ALA A 121 2.75 -19.75 -7.30
C ALA A 121 3.04 -20.53 -6.00
N SER A 122 2.35 -20.19 -4.90
CA SER A 122 2.49 -20.87 -3.60
C SER A 122 2.02 -22.33 -3.63
N LEU A 123 0.97 -22.64 -4.38
CA LEU A 123 0.49 -24.01 -4.58
C LEU A 123 1.47 -24.87 -5.37
N ASN A 124 2.16 -24.28 -6.34
CA ASN A 124 3.12 -24.96 -7.20
C ASN A 124 4.53 -25.02 -6.61
N PHE A 125 4.77 -24.35 -5.48
CA PHE A 125 6.08 -24.28 -4.84
C PHE A 125 6.41 -25.56 -4.03
N ASN A 126 7.55 -26.17 -4.34
CA ASN A 126 8.03 -27.38 -3.66
C ASN A 126 9.57 -27.34 -3.48
N PRO A 127 10.06 -26.60 -2.47
CA PRO A 127 11.50 -26.45 -2.24
C PRO A 127 12.14 -27.74 -1.77
N LYS A 128 13.44 -27.89 -2.06
CA LYS A 128 14.26 -29.02 -1.59
C LYS A 128 14.96 -28.73 -0.26
N THR A 129 15.09 -27.47 0.12
CA THR A 129 15.76 -26.99 1.33
C THR A 129 14.74 -26.57 2.40
N PRO A 130 15.15 -26.40 3.67
CA PRO A 130 14.31 -25.80 4.68
C PRO A 130 13.87 -24.38 4.29
N PHE A 131 12.56 -24.15 4.25
CA PHE A 131 11.98 -22.86 3.87
C PHE A 131 10.64 -22.65 4.56
N MET A 132 10.38 -21.44 5.01
CA MET A 132 9.07 -21.07 5.53
C MET A 132 8.38 -20.12 4.55
N LEU A 133 7.25 -20.54 4.00
CA LEU A 133 6.39 -19.72 3.16
C LEU A 133 5.16 -19.31 3.95
N SER A 134 4.80 -18.06 3.85
CA SER A 134 3.56 -17.52 4.40
C SER A 134 2.81 -16.63 3.41
N VAL A 135 1.53 -16.47 3.67
CA VAL A 135 0.61 -15.56 2.97
C VAL A 135 -0.14 -14.75 4.02
N LEU A 136 -0.11 -13.43 3.92
CA LEU A 136 -0.86 -12.51 4.78
C LEU A 136 -1.89 -11.77 3.92
N LEU A 137 -3.15 -11.86 4.31
CA LEU A 137 -4.27 -11.20 3.62
C LEU A 137 -5.10 -10.38 4.60
N THR A 138 -5.49 -9.19 4.19
CA THR A 138 -6.34 -8.29 4.97
C THR A 138 -7.61 -7.90 4.22
N SER A 139 -8.60 -7.39 4.96
CA SER A 139 -9.82 -6.77 4.44
C SER A 139 -9.92 -5.26 4.80
N ASP A 140 -8.79 -4.56 5.02
CA ASP A 140 -8.76 -3.16 5.48
C ASP A 140 -7.64 -2.33 4.83
N GLU A 141 -7.18 -2.67 3.63
CA GLU A 141 -6.19 -1.84 2.93
C GLU A 141 -6.86 -0.62 2.30
N GLU A 142 -8.00 -0.82 1.66
CA GLU A 142 -8.82 0.22 1.01
C GLU A 142 -9.65 1.05 2.00
N GLY A 143 -9.45 0.82 3.29
CA GLY A 143 -10.07 1.50 4.40
C GLY A 143 -9.07 2.32 5.23
N PRO A 144 -9.35 2.49 6.53
CA PRO A 144 -8.44 3.20 7.46
C PRO A 144 -7.08 2.51 7.68
N GLY A 145 -6.93 1.21 7.38
CA GLY A 145 -5.71 0.44 7.58
C GLY A 145 -5.31 0.25 9.06
N ILE A 146 -6.28 0.34 9.98
CA ILE A 146 -6.00 0.31 11.42
C ILE A 146 -5.99 -1.12 11.96
N PHE A 147 -6.99 -1.92 11.56
CA PHE A 147 -7.22 -3.28 12.07
C PHE A 147 -6.84 -4.38 11.07
N GLY A 148 -6.21 -3.98 9.94
CA GLY A 148 -5.73 -4.83 8.88
C GLY A 148 -4.34 -5.42 9.14
N THR A 149 -3.48 -5.36 8.15
CA THR A 149 -2.09 -5.88 8.15
C THR A 149 -1.31 -5.45 9.40
N ARG A 150 -1.48 -4.22 9.85
CA ARG A 150 -0.84 -3.72 11.08
C ARG A 150 -1.15 -4.62 12.28
N LEU A 151 -2.45 -4.90 12.53
CA LEU A 151 -2.88 -5.74 13.66
C LEU A 151 -2.35 -7.16 13.54
N MET A 152 -2.32 -7.73 12.33
CA MET A 152 -1.78 -9.07 12.12
C MET A 152 -0.27 -9.11 12.42
N LEU A 153 0.51 -8.15 11.93
CA LEU A 153 1.96 -8.11 12.18
C LEU A 153 2.31 -7.97 13.66
N GLU A 154 1.56 -7.18 14.44
CA GLU A 154 1.71 -7.13 15.91
C GLU A 154 1.49 -8.52 16.53
N LYS A 155 0.45 -9.24 16.12
CA LYS A 155 0.18 -10.61 16.61
C LYS A 155 1.25 -11.62 16.17
N LEU A 156 1.82 -11.46 14.96
CA LEU A 156 2.92 -12.31 14.49
C LEU A 156 4.20 -12.04 15.26
N LYS A 157 4.46 -10.78 15.62
CA LYS A 157 5.60 -10.40 16.49
C LYS A 157 5.53 -11.11 17.84
N ASP A 158 4.37 -11.10 18.50
CA ASP A 158 4.16 -11.76 19.79
C ASP A 158 4.35 -13.28 19.73
N LYS A 159 4.24 -13.89 18.54
CA LYS A 159 4.40 -15.32 18.30
C LYS A 159 5.75 -15.71 17.68
N ASP A 160 6.66 -14.76 17.49
CA ASP A 160 7.95 -14.96 16.80
C ASP A 160 7.79 -15.54 15.38
N LEU A 161 6.76 -15.03 14.66
CA LEU A 161 6.36 -15.46 13.31
C LEU A 161 6.49 -14.33 12.27
N LEU A 162 7.19 -13.24 12.57
CA LEU A 162 7.46 -12.21 11.57
C LEU A 162 8.30 -12.77 10.42
N PRO A 163 7.97 -12.47 9.16
CA PRO A 163 8.79 -12.87 8.02
C PRO A 163 10.09 -12.06 7.97
N HIS A 164 11.12 -12.61 7.32
CA HIS A 164 12.34 -11.87 7.02
C HIS A 164 12.16 -10.96 5.81
N MET A 165 11.37 -11.41 4.85
CA MET A 165 11.12 -10.74 3.56
C MET A 165 9.67 -10.84 3.18
N ALA A 166 9.14 -9.82 2.49
CA ALA A 166 7.79 -9.81 1.97
C ALA A 166 7.69 -9.18 0.57
N VAL A 167 6.82 -9.73 -0.27
CA VAL A 167 6.34 -9.08 -1.48
C VAL A 167 4.86 -8.76 -1.31
N VAL A 168 4.51 -7.48 -1.47
CA VAL A 168 3.11 -7.04 -1.55
C VAL A 168 2.73 -6.96 -3.03
N ALA A 169 1.67 -7.66 -3.43
CA ALA A 169 1.34 -7.84 -4.85
C ALA A 169 0.48 -6.71 -5.43
N GLU A 170 0.75 -5.46 -5.01
CA GLU A 170 0.11 -4.24 -5.50
C GLU A 170 0.33 -4.01 -7.00
N PRO A 171 -0.61 -3.39 -7.72
CA PRO A 171 -0.46 -3.04 -9.13
C PRO A 171 0.57 -1.92 -9.31
N THR A 172 1.83 -2.30 -9.55
CA THR A 172 2.97 -1.37 -9.59
C THR A 172 3.42 -1.00 -10.98
N CYS A 173 3.10 -1.81 -11.99
CA CYS A 173 3.53 -1.59 -13.37
C CYS A 173 2.67 -0.52 -14.06
N GLU A 174 3.27 0.20 -15.02
CA GLU A 174 2.63 1.36 -15.66
C GLU A 174 2.23 1.08 -17.13
N LYS A 175 3.13 0.49 -17.92
CA LYS A 175 2.92 0.27 -19.38
C LYS A 175 3.04 -1.18 -19.78
N VAL A 176 3.98 -1.89 -19.18
CA VAL A 176 4.21 -3.32 -19.40
C VAL A 176 4.51 -4.01 -18.09
N LEU A 177 4.09 -5.27 -17.97
CA LEU A 177 4.42 -6.04 -16.77
C LEU A 177 5.96 -6.13 -16.62
N GLY A 178 6.44 -5.77 -15.44
CA GLY A 178 7.87 -5.80 -15.14
C GLY A 178 8.60 -4.47 -15.36
N ASP A 179 7.92 -3.38 -15.73
CA ASP A 179 8.58 -2.08 -15.92
C ASP A 179 8.84 -1.32 -14.59
N SER A 180 8.25 -1.75 -13.47
CA SER A 180 8.36 -1.03 -12.19
C SER A 180 8.29 -1.96 -10.99
N ILE A 181 9.24 -1.78 -10.05
CA ILE A 181 9.18 -2.33 -8.68
C ILE A 181 9.13 -1.14 -7.72
N LYS A 182 8.20 -1.16 -6.76
CA LYS A 182 8.24 -0.19 -5.66
C LYS A 182 9.11 -0.76 -4.54
N ILE A 183 10.24 -0.10 -4.30
CA ILE A 183 11.16 -0.44 -3.20
C ILE A 183 10.89 0.39 -1.94
N GLY A 184 9.88 1.23 -1.97
CA GLY A 184 9.48 2.10 -0.88
C GLY A 184 8.27 2.94 -1.25
N ARG A 185 7.79 3.70 -0.30
CA ARG A 185 6.68 4.64 -0.49
C ARG A 185 6.96 5.95 0.23
N ARG A 186 6.45 7.05 -0.34
CA ARG A 186 6.44 8.35 0.33
C ARG A 186 5.52 8.31 1.54
N GLY A 187 5.87 9.08 2.57
CA GLY A 187 4.97 9.37 3.67
C GLY A 187 3.82 10.30 3.25
N SER A 188 2.83 10.44 4.10
CA SER A 188 1.69 11.33 3.88
C SER A 188 1.34 12.05 5.19
N ILE A 189 1.27 13.38 5.12
CA ILE A 189 0.82 14.25 6.20
C ILE A 189 -0.39 15.01 5.71
N ASN A 190 -1.50 14.90 6.43
CA ASN A 190 -2.70 15.72 6.25
C ASN A 190 -2.61 16.93 7.16
N GLY A 191 -3.06 18.09 6.66
CA GLY A 191 -3.08 19.30 7.44
C GLY A 191 -4.35 20.10 7.27
N LYS A 192 -4.76 20.75 8.37
CA LYS A 192 -5.84 21.71 8.42
C LYS A 192 -5.33 22.99 9.06
N LEU A 193 -5.32 24.08 8.29
CA LEU A 193 -4.93 25.40 8.74
C LEU A 193 -6.17 26.30 8.71
N ILE A 194 -6.46 26.97 9.82
CA ILE A 194 -7.50 27.99 9.90
C ILE A 194 -6.86 29.33 10.24
N LEU A 195 -6.90 30.26 9.31
CA LEU A 195 -6.56 31.67 9.58
C LEU A 195 -7.78 32.35 10.18
N LYS A 196 -7.62 33.02 11.30
CA LYS A 196 -8.68 33.70 12.05
C LYS A 196 -8.70 35.17 11.71
N GLY A 197 -9.88 35.75 11.63
CA GLY A 197 -10.11 37.16 11.41
C GLY A 197 -11.32 37.68 12.20
N THR A 198 -11.83 38.83 11.79
CA THR A 198 -13.05 39.41 12.36
C THR A 198 -13.96 39.77 11.19
N GLN A 199 -15.15 39.17 11.19
CA GLN A 199 -16.17 39.45 10.19
C GLN A 199 -16.59 40.93 10.25
N GLY A 200 -16.82 41.53 9.09
CA GLY A 200 -17.30 42.90 9.01
C GLY A 200 -17.91 43.25 7.65
N HIS A 201 -18.35 44.49 7.54
CA HIS A 201 -18.92 45.01 6.29
C HIS A 201 -17.79 45.48 5.35
N ALA A 202 -17.76 45.03 4.11
CA ALA A 202 -16.74 45.34 3.13
C ALA A 202 -16.52 46.83 2.86
N ALA A 203 -17.55 47.67 3.10
CA ALA A 203 -17.42 49.13 3.01
C ALA A 203 -16.64 49.77 4.19
N TYR A 204 -16.36 49.01 5.26
CA TYR A 204 -15.67 49.51 6.44
C TYR A 204 -14.50 48.58 6.81
N PRO A 205 -13.50 48.39 5.93
CA PRO A 205 -12.42 47.40 6.12
C PRO A 205 -11.60 47.69 7.36
N GLN A 206 -11.54 48.95 7.83
CA GLN A 206 -10.84 49.34 9.09
C GLN A 206 -11.51 48.82 10.38
N LYS A 207 -12.76 48.31 10.28
CA LYS A 207 -13.54 47.77 11.43
C LYS A 207 -13.51 46.24 11.48
N CYS A 208 -12.78 45.60 10.58
CA CYS A 208 -12.67 44.15 10.51
C CYS A 208 -11.22 43.72 10.24
N GLN A 209 -10.93 42.44 10.45
CA GLN A 209 -9.67 41.81 10.05
C GLN A 209 -10.02 40.72 9.06
N ASN A 210 -9.84 41.00 7.77
CA ASN A 210 -10.16 40.04 6.72
C ASN A 210 -9.07 38.97 6.64
N PRO A 211 -9.35 37.69 6.97
CA PRO A 211 -8.33 36.64 6.92
C PRO A 211 -7.93 36.26 5.49
N ILE A 212 -8.71 36.68 4.46
CA ILE A 212 -8.32 36.51 3.05
C ILE A 212 -7.10 37.40 2.73
N ASP A 213 -7.02 38.61 3.27
CA ASP A 213 -5.87 39.49 3.08
C ASP A 213 -4.61 38.91 3.77
N ALA A 214 -4.80 38.31 4.95
CA ALA A 214 -3.74 37.57 5.63
C ALA A 214 -3.29 36.36 4.79
N LEU A 215 -4.23 35.58 4.24
CA LEU A 215 -3.91 34.46 3.37
C LEU A 215 -3.13 34.89 2.14
N ALA A 216 -3.51 35.99 1.49
CA ALA A 216 -2.83 36.49 0.29
C ALA A 216 -1.35 36.74 0.52
N SER A 217 -0.95 37.13 1.73
CA SER A 217 0.45 37.36 2.11
C SER A 217 1.28 36.07 2.28
N VAL A 218 0.65 34.95 2.66
CA VAL A 218 1.35 33.68 2.95
C VAL A 218 1.08 32.59 1.93
N LEU A 219 0.06 32.74 1.09
CA LEU A 219 -0.33 31.72 0.09
C LEU A 219 0.84 31.29 -0.83
N PRO A 220 1.69 32.20 -1.35
CA PRO A 220 2.84 31.82 -2.17
C PRO A 220 3.90 31.01 -1.39
N LEU A 221 3.91 31.09 -0.06
CA LEU A 221 4.85 30.40 0.81
C LEU A 221 4.34 29.01 1.23
N ILE A 222 3.05 28.74 1.07
CA ILE A 222 2.45 27.44 1.45
C ILE A 222 1.97 26.64 0.25
N SER A 223 1.47 27.28 -0.81
CA SER A 223 0.95 26.59 -1.98
C SER A 223 2.07 26.04 -2.86
N GLY A 224 2.18 24.72 -2.94
CA GLY A 224 3.16 24.06 -3.81
C GLY A 224 4.61 24.15 -3.32
N VAL A 225 4.84 24.58 -2.07
CA VAL A 225 6.18 24.66 -1.50
C VAL A 225 6.85 23.29 -1.41
N LEU A 226 8.15 23.24 -1.70
CA LEU A 226 9.02 22.10 -1.52
C LEU A 226 9.78 22.27 -0.20
N LEU A 227 9.78 21.23 0.65
CA LEU A 227 10.50 21.26 1.93
C LEU A 227 11.85 20.56 1.88
N ASP A 228 12.11 19.79 0.83
CA ASP A 228 13.41 19.18 0.53
C ASP A 228 13.57 19.02 -1.00
N ASP A 229 14.77 18.63 -1.40
CA ASP A 229 15.13 18.43 -2.82
C ASP A 229 14.90 16.98 -3.31
N GLY A 230 14.32 16.10 -2.45
CA GLY A 230 14.23 14.69 -2.76
C GLY A 230 15.58 13.99 -2.82
N ASP A 231 15.63 12.83 -3.49
CA ASP A 231 16.86 12.07 -3.78
C ASP A 231 16.66 11.17 -5.01
N GLU A 232 17.52 10.16 -5.19
CA GLU A 232 17.44 9.21 -6.33
C GLU A 232 16.10 8.49 -6.42
N TYR A 233 15.44 8.21 -5.26
CA TYR A 233 14.21 7.41 -5.18
C TYR A 233 12.98 8.20 -4.78
N PHE A 234 13.16 9.34 -4.10
CA PHE A 234 12.07 10.16 -3.62
C PHE A 234 11.99 11.50 -4.35
N ASP A 235 10.82 11.78 -4.91
CA ASP A 235 10.51 13.14 -5.35
C ASP A 235 10.56 14.12 -4.15
N PRO A 236 10.83 15.42 -4.36
CA PRO A 236 10.77 16.43 -3.32
C PRO A 236 9.45 16.43 -2.55
N SER A 237 9.54 16.65 -1.23
CA SER A 237 8.35 16.76 -0.37
C SER A 237 7.59 18.03 -0.67
N LYS A 238 6.38 17.90 -1.21
CA LYS A 238 5.56 19.00 -1.72
C LYS A 238 4.25 19.14 -0.97
N LEU A 239 3.97 20.34 -0.46
CA LEU A 239 2.67 20.69 0.11
C LEU A 239 1.68 21.02 -1.01
N VAL A 240 0.54 20.33 -1.01
CA VAL A 240 -0.55 20.52 -1.99
C VAL A 240 -1.82 20.91 -1.25
N ILE A 241 -2.31 22.14 -1.50
CA ILE A 241 -3.61 22.57 -0.98
C ILE A 241 -4.70 21.84 -1.77
N THR A 242 -5.58 21.16 -1.05
CA THR A 242 -6.67 20.36 -1.64
C THR A 242 -8.02 21.06 -1.54
N ASN A 243 -8.22 21.89 -0.50
CA ASN A 243 -9.46 22.64 -0.30
C ASN A 243 -9.16 24.01 0.30
N LEU A 244 -10.01 24.99 -0.05
CA LEU A 244 -9.98 26.33 0.52
C LEU A 244 -11.43 26.81 0.68
N HIS A 245 -11.81 27.16 1.91
CA HIS A 245 -13.16 27.62 2.25
C HIS A 245 -13.11 28.94 3.00
N ALA A 246 -13.89 29.91 2.54
CA ALA A 246 -14.04 31.21 3.19
C ALA A 246 -15.39 31.84 2.88
N GLY A 247 -15.90 32.62 3.84
CA GLY A 247 -17.07 33.47 3.66
C GLY A 247 -18.41 32.74 3.60
N LEU A 248 -19.48 33.55 3.41
CA LEU A 248 -20.87 33.13 3.42
C LEU A 248 -21.56 33.31 2.07
N GLY A 249 -20.80 33.60 1.00
CA GLY A 249 -21.34 33.88 -0.34
C GLY A 249 -21.97 35.27 -0.48
N ALA A 250 -21.84 36.17 0.53
CA ALA A 250 -22.34 37.53 0.46
C ALA A 250 -21.26 38.52 -0.03
N ASN A 251 -21.61 39.41 -0.96
CA ASN A 251 -20.64 40.31 -1.60
C ASN A 251 -20.15 41.44 -0.69
N ASN A 252 -20.86 41.75 0.37
CA ASN A 252 -20.60 42.88 1.25
C ASN A 252 -20.17 42.48 2.66
N VAL A 253 -19.85 41.20 2.90
CA VAL A 253 -19.43 40.67 4.21
C VAL A 253 -18.05 39.99 4.08
N THR A 254 -17.08 40.43 4.89
CA THR A 254 -15.78 39.76 5.00
C THR A 254 -15.90 38.53 5.94
N PRO A 255 -15.17 37.43 5.71
CA PRO A 255 -15.27 36.24 6.53
C PRO A 255 -14.63 36.42 7.93
N ALA A 256 -15.03 35.60 8.89
CA ALA A 256 -14.39 35.48 10.18
C ALA A 256 -13.17 34.55 10.16
N SER A 257 -13.09 33.64 9.17
CA SER A 257 -11.97 32.69 9.03
C SER A 257 -11.81 32.25 7.58
N VAL A 258 -10.61 31.76 7.27
CA VAL A 258 -10.31 30.98 6.06
C VAL A 258 -9.79 29.61 6.51
N GLU A 259 -10.44 28.55 6.03
CA GLU A 259 -10.01 27.17 6.23
C GLU A 259 -9.26 26.69 4.99
N ILE A 260 -8.10 26.05 5.20
CA ILE A 260 -7.24 25.47 4.18
C ILE A 260 -6.96 24.03 4.57
N ILE A 261 -7.34 23.10 3.68
CA ILE A 261 -6.99 21.68 3.84
C ILE A 261 -5.89 21.36 2.84
N PHE A 262 -4.88 20.65 3.28
CA PHE A 262 -3.75 20.28 2.43
C PHE A 262 -3.24 18.88 2.75
N ASN A 263 -2.52 18.31 1.79
CA ASN A 263 -1.75 17.07 1.95
C ASN A 263 -0.31 17.32 1.54
N MET A 264 0.62 16.66 2.22
CA MET A 264 2.02 16.60 1.84
C MET A 264 2.44 15.16 1.66
N ARG A 265 2.85 14.79 0.43
CA ARG A 265 3.62 13.56 0.20
C ARG A 265 5.08 13.88 0.43
N HIS A 266 5.74 13.11 1.31
CA HIS A 266 7.06 13.47 1.78
C HIS A 266 8.08 12.33 1.68
N SER A 267 9.34 12.71 1.50
CA SER A 267 10.52 11.85 1.51
C SER A 267 10.93 11.48 2.94
N LEU A 268 12.03 10.74 3.08
CA LEU A 268 12.69 10.49 4.38
C LEU A 268 13.32 11.75 5.01
N LYS A 269 13.56 12.81 4.21
CA LYS A 269 14.18 14.06 4.67
C LYS A 269 13.22 15.00 5.38
N THR A 270 11.90 14.87 5.12
CA THR A 270 10.86 15.71 5.70
C THR A 270 10.05 14.93 6.73
N THR A 271 9.78 15.54 7.88
CA THR A 271 8.95 15.00 8.95
C THR A 271 7.75 15.91 9.23
N LYS A 272 6.78 15.41 10.00
CA LYS A 272 5.67 16.24 10.50
C LYS A 272 6.17 17.43 11.33
N GLU A 273 7.21 17.22 12.10
CA GLU A 273 7.83 18.23 12.95
C GLU A 273 8.49 19.34 12.08
N SER A 274 9.27 18.98 11.05
CA SER A 274 9.89 19.96 10.14
C SER A 274 8.85 20.75 9.33
N LEU A 275 7.75 20.10 8.91
CA LEU A 275 6.61 20.79 8.28
C LEU A 275 5.95 21.77 9.25
N LYS A 276 5.76 21.37 10.52
CA LYS A 276 5.17 22.22 11.55
C LYS A 276 6.03 23.44 11.78
N GLU A 277 7.33 23.26 12.00
CA GLU A 277 8.28 24.37 12.19
C GLU A 277 8.29 25.34 11.01
N TYR A 278 8.26 24.84 9.78
CA TYR A 278 8.16 25.67 8.58
C TYR A 278 6.88 26.50 8.58
N LEU A 279 5.73 25.89 8.81
CA LEU A 279 4.44 26.57 8.81
C LEU A 279 4.34 27.59 9.97
N GLU A 280 4.81 27.26 11.17
CA GLU A 280 4.87 28.19 12.32
C GLU A 280 5.72 29.41 12.01
N LYS A 281 6.85 29.24 11.31
CA LYS A 281 7.68 30.35 10.86
C LYS A 281 6.98 31.25 9.87
N VAL A 282 6.28 30.67 8.87
CA VAL A 282 5.52 31.41 7.84
C VAL A 282 4.36 32.17 8.47
N LEU A 283 3.68 31.57 9.45
CA LEU A 283 2.45 32.07 10.06
C LEU A 283 2.69 32.90 11.34
N LYS A 284 3.93 33.14 11.72
CA LYS A 284 4.35 33.71 13.03
C LYS A 284 3.54 34.92 13.52
N ASN A 285 3.11 35.80 12.60
CA ASN A 285 2.45 37.06 12.94
C ASN A 285 0.93 37.03 12.65
N LEU A 286 0.37 35.88 12.37
CA LEU A 286 -1.02 35.72 12.03
C LEU A 286 -1.77 34.95 13.14
N PRO A 287 -3.04 35.27 13.40
CA PRO A 287 -3.87 34.44 14.27
C PRO A 287 -4.34 33.21 13.52
N TYR A 288 -3.90 32.00 13.96
CA TYR A 288 -4.24 30.75 13.30
C TYR A 288 -4.43 29.59 14.27
N THR A 289 -5.01 28.49 13.74
CA THR A 289 -4.90 27.15 14.32
C THR A 289 -4.37 26.21 13.23
N LEU A 290 -3.51 25.26 13.62
CA LEU A 290 -2.90 24.28 12.73
C LEU A 290 -3.03 22.88 13.34
N GLU A 291 -3.59 21.97 12.57
CA GLU A 291 -3.69 20.55 12.89
C GLU A 291 -2.92 19.77 11.83
N LEU A 292 -2.05 18.85 12.26
CA LEU A 292 -1.26 17.98 11.39
C LEU A 292 -1.39 16.53 11.85
N GLU A 293 -1.72 15.66 10.91
CA GLU A 293 -1.81 14.22 11.12
C GLU A 293 -0.93 13.47 10.12
N SER A 294 -0.03 12.62 10.63
CA SER A 294 0.75 11.73 9.79
C SER A 294 -0.07 10.46 9.52
N SER A 295 -0.55 10.29 8.30
CA SER A 295 -1.33 9.12 7.88
C SER A 295 -0.43 7.95 7.46
N SER A 296 0.80 8.21 7.03
CA SER A 296 1.81 7.17 6.77
C SER A 296 3.22 7.72 6.88
N SER A 297 4.14 6.89 7.38
CA SER A 297 5.57 7.16 7.36
C SER A 297 6.18 6.69 6.03
N PRO A 298 7.20 7.39 5.51
CA PRO A 298 7.93 6.93 4.34
C PRO A 298 8.84 5.75 4.71
N PHE A 299 9.10 4.88 3.74
CA PHE A 299 10.07 3.80 3.90
C PHE A 299 10.79 3.52 2.60
N ILE A 300 11.95 2.85 2.68
CA ILE A 300 12.70 2.36 1.54
C ILE A 300 13.43 1.06 1.90
N THR A 301 13.35 0.10 1.00
CA THR A 301 14.21 -1.10 0.98
C THR A 301 15.42 -0.81 0.09
N ALA A 302 16.60 -1.24 0.49
CA ALA A 302 17.82 -1.01 -0.29
C ALA A 302 17.69 -1.59 -1.71
N SER A 303 18.04 -0.81 -2.73
CA SER A 303 17.92 -1.20 -4.15
C SER A 303 18.74 -2.43 -4.53
N HIS A 304 19.78 -2.73 -3.72
CA HIS A 304 20.67 -3.89 -3.85
C HIS A 304 20.37 -5.00 -2.84
N SER A 305 19.23 -4.94 -2.17
CA SER A 305 18.80 -5.98 -1.23
C SER A 305 18.62 -7.33 -1.92
N LYS A 306 18.65 -8.40 -1.15
CA LYS A 306 18.49 -9.76 -1.68
C LYS A 306 17.15 -9.91 -2.42
N LEU A 307 16.07 -9.44 -1.81
CA LEU A 307 14.72 -9.56 -2.38
C LEU A 307 14.58 -8.75 -3.68
N ALA A 308 15.01 -7.47 -3.67
CA ALA A 308 14.94 -6.62 -4.87
C ALA A 308 15.76 -7.20 -6.02
N SER A 309 16.93 -7.75 -5.73
CA SER A 309 17.82 -8.39 -6.72
C SER A 309 17.20 -9.66 -7.32
N VAL A 310 16.67 -10.56 -6.49
CA VAL A 310 16.01 -11.79 -6.92
C VAL A 310 14.75 -11.49 -7.73
N LEU A 311 13.94 -10.52 -7.29
CA LEU A 311 12.75 -10.12 -8.05
C LEU A 311 13.10 -9.54 -9.40
N LYS A 312 14.10 -8.63 -9.48
CA LYS A 312 14.59 -8.05 -10.74
C LYS A 312 15.09 -9.11 -11.72
N GLU A 313 15.84 -10.11 -11.24
CA GLU A 313 16.33 -11.22 -12.05
C GLU A 313 15.18 -12.02 -12.67
N ASN A 314 14.15 -12.36 -11.87
CA ASN A 314 13.00 -13.13 -12.33
C ASN A 314 12.11 -12.32 -13.30
N ILE A 315 11.96 -11.03 -13.09
CA ILE A 315 11.26 -10.14 -14.01
C ILE A 315 12.01 -10.10 -15.37
N LEU A 316 13.31 -9.90 -15.35
CA LEU A 316 14.11 -9.87 -16.58
C LEU A 316 13.99 -11.19 -17.34
N LYS A 317 14.09 -12.32 -16.65
CA LYS A 317 13.99 -13.66 -17.22
C LYS A 317 12.61 -13.97 -17.83
N THR A 318 11.53 -13.55 -17.14
CA THR A 318 10.16 -13.95 -17.47
C THR A 318 9.44 -12.93 -18.34
N CYS A 319 9.59 -11.63 -18.03
CA CYS A 319 8.90 -10.54 -18.71
C CYS A 319 9.78 -9.86 -19.77
N HIS A 320 11.08 -10.15 -19.82
CA HIS A 320 12.07 -9.50 -20.68
C HIS A 320 12.10 -7.97 -20.48
N ALA A 321 11.78 -7.51 -19.28
CA ALA A 321 11.73 -6.11 -18.89
C ALA A 321 12.78 -5.82 -17.81
N THR A 322 13.33 -4.60 -17.83
CA THR A 322 14.20 -4.10 -16.75
C THR A 322 13.40 -3.14 -15.89
N PRO A 323 13.06 -3.50 -14.65
CA PRO A 323 12.22 -2.66 -13.81
C PRO A 323 12.93 -1.40 -13.34
N LEU A 324 12.20 -0.28 -13.35
CA LEU A 324 12.58 0.93 -12.62
C LEU A 324 12.28 0.72 -11.13
N LEU A 325 13.29 0.91 -10.29
CA LEU A 325 13.11 0.93 -8.83
C LEU A 325 12.69 2.33 -8.39
N ASN A 326 11.56 2.47 -7.71
CA ASN A 326 11.05 3.78 -7.33
C ASN A 326 10.11 3.71 -6.11
N THR A 327 9.66 4.90 -5.63
CA THR A 327 8.75 5.06 -4.49
C THR A 327 7.45 5.80 -4.84
N LYS A 328 7.16 5.94 -6.14
CA LYS A 328 6.01 6.71 -6.65
C LYS A 328 4.68 6.03 -6.35
N GLY A 329 3.60 6.81 -6.36
CA GLY A 329 2.22 6.35 -6.17
C GLY A 329 1.66 6.65 -4.77
N GLY A 330 0.57 5.98 -4.45
CA GLY A 330 -0.12 6.04 -3.16
C GLY A 330 0.68 5.38 -2.03
N THR A 331 0.05 5.21 -0.89
CA THR A 331 0.59 4.37 0.18
C THR A 331 0.08 2.94 0.05
N SER A 332 0.69 1.99 0.73
CA SER A 332 0.27 0.60 0.76
C SER A 332 0.61 -0.05 2.10
N ASP A 333 0.16 -1.26 2.32
CA ASP A 333 0.44 -2.03 3.53
C ASP A 333 1.91 -2.44 3.69
N ALA A 334 2.74 -2.32 2.65
CA ALA A 334 4.18 -2.53 2.74
C ALA A 334 4.84 -1.67 3.84
N ARG A 335 4.29 -0.48 4.14
CA ARG A 335 4.74 0.39 5.24
C ARG A 335 4.75 -0.31 6.60
N PHE A 336 3.80 -1.20 6.85
CA PHE A 336 3.70 -1.91 8.12
C PHE A 336 4.77 -3.00 8.25
N PHE A 337 5.08 -3.71 7.17
CA PHE A 337 6.21 -4.65 7.13
C PHE A 337 7.53 -3.94 7.41
N SER A 338 7.78 -2.83 6.72
CA SER A 338 8.99 -2.04 6.91
C SER A 338 9.12 -1.51 8.34
N ALA A 339 8.02 -1.10 8.98
CA ALA A 339 8.02 -0.65 10.38
C ALA A 339 8.45 -1.74 11.38
N HIS A 340 8.35 -3.02 10.99
CA HIS A 340 8.84 -4.17 11.77
C HIS A 340 10.25 -4.62 11.35
N GLY A 341 10.95 -3.86 10.50
CA GLY A 341 12.29 -4.21 10.02
C GLY A 341 12.31 -5.33 8.98
N ILE A 342 11.17 -5.66 8.38
CA ILE A 342 11.03 -6.68 7.34
C ILE A 342 11.44 -6.07 5.99
N GLU A 343 12.32 -6.77 5.25
CA GLU A 343 12.65 -6.39 3.88
C GLU A 343 11.42 -6.55 2.99
N VAL A 344 10.89 -5.45 2.42
CA VAL A 344 9.65 -5.47 1.67
C VAL A 344 9.76 -4.69 0.36
N VAL A 345 9.20 -5.27 -0.70
CA VAL A 345 9.02 -4.61 -2.01
C VAL A 345 7.61 -4.87 -2.51
N GLU A 346 7.17 -4.04 -3.47
CA GLU A 346 5.87 -4.23 -4.09
C GLU A 346 6.04 -4.49 -5.59
N PHE A 347 5.31 -5.49 -6.07
CA PHE A 347 5.31 -5.85 -7.48
C PHE A 347 4.02 -6.57 -7.86
N GLY A 348 3.36 -6.12 -8.93
CA GLY A 348 2.16 -6.75 -9.46
C GLY A 348 1.83 -6.26 -10.88
N VAL A 349 0.57 -6.38 -11.25
CA VAL A 349 0.06 -6.07 -12.59
C VAL A 349 0.14 -4.58 -12.95
N ILE A 350 -0.24 -4.25 -14.18
CA ILE A 350 -0.36 -2.86 -14.65
C ILE A 350 -1.53 -2.18 -13.92
N ASN A 351 -1.41 -0.86 -13.67
CA ASN A 351 -2.32 -0.07 -12.85
C ASN A 351 -3.21 0.92 -13.63
N ASP A 352 -3.47 0.65 -14.92
CA ASP A 352 -4.16 1.60 -15.80
C ASP A 352 -5.64 1.82 -15.47
N ARG A 353 -6.28 0.92 -14.69
CA ARG A 353 -7.70 0.94 -14.35
C ARG A 353 -8.04 0.67 -12.89
N ILE A 354 -7.11 0.86 -11.99
CA ILE A 354 -7.40 0.77 -10.55
C ILE A 354 -8.53 1.73 -10.17
N HIS A 355 -9.49 1.27 -9.37
CA HIS A 355 -10.68 2.01 -8.92
C HIS A 355 -11.62 2.50 -10.04
N ALA A 356 -11.29 2.27 -11.31
CA ALA A 356 -12.15 2.65 -12.43
C ALA A 356 -13.34 1.68 -12.62
N ILE A 357 -14.34 2.12 -13.37
CA ILE A 357 -15.38 1.22 -13.91
C ILE A 357 -14.74 0.31 -14.95
N ASP A 358 -15.30 -0.91 -15.13
CA ASP A 358 -14.78 -1.92 -16.04
C ASP A 358 -13.29 -2.21 -15.80
N GLU A 359 -12.91 -2.27 -14.51
CA GLU A 359 -11.58 -2.71 -14.07
C GLU A 359 -11.29 -4.10 -14.63
N ARG A 360 -10.05 -4.31 -15.07
CA ARG A 360 -9.65 -5.52 -15.75
C ARG A 360 -8.16 -5.79 -15.61
N VAL A 361 -7.77 -7.06 -15.75
CA VAL A 361 -6.37 -7.47 -15.82
C VAL A 361 -6.15 -8.34 -17.07
N SER A 362 -4.99 -8.22 -17.69
CA SER A 362 -4.61 -9.06 -18.83
C SER A 362 -4.38 -10.50 -18.40
N LEU A 363 -4.91 -11.46 -19.16
CA LEU A 363 -4.68 -12.90 -18.90
C LEU A 363 -3.18 -13.23 -18.98
N LYS A 364 -2.46 -12.60 -19.91
CA LYS A 364 -1.02 -12.79 -20.07
C LYS A 364 -0.24 -12.22 -18.87
N GLU A 365 -0.68 -11.10 -18.30
CA GLU A 365 -0.07 -10.55 -17.08
C GLU A 365 -0.20 -11.50 -15.91
N LEU A 366 -1.37 -12.08 -15.70
CA LEU A 366 -1.59 -13.08 -14.63
C LEU A 366 -0.66 -14.28 -14.78
N GLU A 367 -0.55 -14.84 -15.99
CA GLU A 367 0.35 -15.95 -16.29
C GLU A 367 1.81 -15.63 -16.03
N LEU A 368 2.28 -14.46 -16.50
CA LEU A 368 3.67 -14.04 -16.32
C LEU A 368 3.97 -13.69 -14.84
N LEU A 369 3.04 -13.04 -14.14
CA LEU A 369 3.18 -12.68 -12.74
C LEU A 369 3.30 -13.93 -11.84
N GLU A 370 2.48 -14.96 -12.09
CA GLU A 370 2.59 -16.26 -11.43
C GLU A 370 4.00 -16.85 -11.61
N LYS A 371 4.52 -16.84 -12.85
CA LYS A 371 5.88 -17.36 -13.15
C LYS A 371 6.97 -16.55 -12.45
N VAL A 372 6.85 -15.23 -12.40
CA VAL A 372 7.79 -14.37 -11.64
C VAL A 372 7.77 -14.74 -10.16
N PHE A 373 6.60 -14.85 -9.55
CA PHE A 373 6.47 -15.17 -8.13
C PHE A 373 6.99 -16.58 -7.81
N LEU A 374 6.70 -17.57 -8.64
CA LEU A 374 7.26 -18.92 -8.48
C LEU A 374 8.80 -18.90 -8.58
N GLY A 375 9.35 -18.23 -9.58
CA GLY A 375 10.80 -18.09 -9.74
C GLY A 375 11.46 -17.37 -8.55
N VAL A 376 10.80 -16.38 -7.95
CA VAL A 376 11.29 -15.72 -6.72
C VAL A 376 11.36 -16.72 -5.56
N LEU A 377 10.32 -17.54 -5.35
CA LEU A 377 10.30 -18.58 -4.32
C LEU A 377 11.41 -19.61 -4.52
N GLU A 378 11.58 -20.10 -5.76
CA GLU A 378 12.64 -21.05 -6.14
C GLU A 378 14.01 -20.48 -5.84
N ASN A 379 14.32 -19.28 -6.35
CA ASN A 379 15.64 -18.65 -6.17
C ASN A 379 15.95 -18.33 -4.69
N LEU A 380 14.94 -17.97 -3.89
CA LEU A 380 15.12 -17.72 -2.45
C LEU A 380 15.34 -19.02 -1.66
N SER A 381 14.77 -20.13 -2.12
CA SER A 381 14.90 -21.42 -1.44
C SER A 381 16.19 -22.17 -1.77
N GLU A 382 16.90 -21.82 -2.87
CA GLU A 382 18.15 -22.46 -3.26
C GLU A 382 19.41 -21.87 -2.58
N LYS A 383 19.26 -20.70 -1.97
CA LYS A 383 20.35 -19.90 -1.35
C LYS A 383 20.24 -19.89 0.17
#